data_2e674f8d0832e50d53cb0a8e11c55795
#
_entry.id   2e674f8d0832e50d53cb0a8e11c55795
#
_cell.length_a   1.000
_cell.length_b   1.000
_cell.length_c   1.000
_cell.angle_alpha   90.00
_cell.angle_beta   90.00
_cell.angle_gamma   90.00
#
_symmetry.space_group_name_H-M   'P 1'
#
loop_
_entity.id
_entity.type
_entity.pdbx_description
1 polymer ?
#
loop_
_entity_poly.entity_id
_entity_poly.type
_entity_poly.pdbx_seq_one_letter_code
_entity_poly.pdbx_strand_id
1 'polypeptide(L)'
;MEKIRLGDLVEFQRGYDLPKNEFKNGNIPVISSNGILGYHNEVKVKEIGITIGRSGTVGFPYLIKQDFFPHNTTLFIKNFNGNNVIYIYYLLKSLNLNEYKSGSGVPTINRNHLHPLKVTATKNKETQQKIAKILSDIDDKIEVLHQINDNLSELAKTIYDYWFVQFDFPDENGKPYKTSGGKMVYNDILKREIPEGWEVKSLGEIEPNIITGKTPTTKDENNFNGNILFITIDDIRQNLFIYNSERTLSEKGANTQRAKFLKKGDICVSCIGTVGVIGIVGKIAQTNQQINSISNPQNFNKYFLLNYLDRYFKDNFTAKKGAVLDNMNKAEFESIIIINPIQNIKEIYYGKVKFLYKKIDTNIQQIQHLQFLRDWLLPMLMNGQISVE
;
A
#
# COMPACT_ATOMS: atom_id res chain seq x y z
N MET A 1 -3.21 36.10 1.28
CA MET A 1 -3.66 35.26 2.44
C MET A 1 -3.92 36.15 3.64
N GLU A 2 -4.96 35.87 4.41
CA GLU A 2 -5.38 36.63 5.61
C GLU A 2 -5.76 35.67 6.75
N LYS A 3 -5.85 36.19 7.98
CA LYS A 3 -6.30 35.40 9.13
C LYS A 3 -7.83 35.43 9.20
N ILE A 4 -8.47 34.27 8.96
CA ILE A 4 -9.92 34.10 8.90
C ILE A 4 -10.34 33.07 9.95
N ARG A 5 -11.51 33.21 10.55
CA ARG A 5 -12.09 32.15 11.36
C ARG A 5 -12.53 31.00 10.49
N LEU A 6 -12.22 29.77 10.87
CA LEU A 6 -12.61 28.59 10.10
C LEU A 6 -14.13 28.49 9.92
N GLY A 7 -14.91 28.91 10.92
CA GLY A 7 -16.37 28.98 10.85
C GLY A 7 -16.91 29.99 9.85
N ASP A 8 -16.12 30.99 9.45
CA ASP A 8 -16.51 31.94 8.40
C ASP A 8 -16.30 31.35 7.00
N LEU A 9 -15.40 30.34 6.88
CA LEU A 9 -15.16 29.62 5.64
C LEU A 9 -16.12 28.45 5.43
N VAL A 10 -16.46 27.72 6.52
CA VAL A 10 -17.28 26.51 6.45
C VAL A 10 -18.14 26.32 7.69
N GLU A 11 -19.31 25.71 7.53
CA GLU A 11 -20.18 25.28 8.61
C GLU A 11 -20.03 23.78 8.84
N PHE A 12 -19.47 23.37 10.00
CA PHE A 12 -19.40 21.96 10.39
C PHE A 12 -20.69 21.53 11.08
N GLN A 13 -21.14 20.29 10.76
CA GLN A 13 -22.22 19.61 11.46
C GLN A 13 -21.78 18.21 11.88
N ARG A 14 -22.29 17.71 13.01
CA ARG A 14 -22.15 16.31 13.41
C ARG A 14 -22.93 15.43 12.44
N GLY A 15 -22.33 14.30 12.05
CA GLY A 15 -23.03 13.27 11.28
C GLY A 15 -24.21 12.66 12.03
N TYR A 16 -24.99 11.89 11.34
CA TYR A 16 -26.25 11.36 11.83
C TYR A 16 -26.06 10.01 12.53
N ASP A 17 -26.85 9.77 13.56
CA ASP A 17 -26.89 8.48 14.22
C ASP A 17 -27.56 7.47 13.28
N LEU A 18 -26.88 6.36 13.04
CA LEU A 18 -27.38 5.24 12.24
C LEU A 18 -26.74 3.94 12.76
N PRO A 19 -27.41 3.19 13.64
CA PRO A 19 -26.95 1.88 14.09
C PRO A 19 -26.88 0.87 12.93
N LYS A 20 -25.92 -0.07 12.98
CA LYS A 20 -25.72 -1.05 11.90
C LYS A 20 -26.96 -1.90 11.59
N ASN A 21 -27.79 -2.20 12.59
CA ASN A 21 -29.02 -2.94 12.43
C ASN A 21 -30.15 -2.16 11.70
N GLU A 22 -29.98 -0.84 11.51
CA GLU A 22 -30.88 0.03 10.76
C GLU A 22 -30.41 0.28 9.32
N PHE A 23 -29.29 -0.32 8.90
CA PHE A 23 -28.81 -0.21 7.53
C PHE A 23 -29.82 -0.89 6.59
N LYS A 24 -30.31 -0.12 5.62
CA LYS A 24 -31.20 -0.62 4.56
C LYS A 24 -30.40 -0.88 3.31
N ASN A 25 -30.84 -1.85 2.52
CA ASN A 25 -30.17 -2.23 1.28
C ASN A 25 -30.07 -1.03 0.32
N GLY A 26 -28.85 -0.70 -0.11
CA GLY A 26 -28.54 0.45 -0.95
C GLY A 26 -27.05 0.55 -1.27
N ASN A 27 -26.68 1.54 -2.07
CA ASN A 27 -25.32 1.77 -2.55
C ASN A 27 -24.68 3.06 -2.02
N ILE A 28 -25.35 3.76 -1.10
CA ILE A 28 -24.86 5.01 -0.51
C ILE A 28 -23.88 4.68 0.62
N PRO A 29 -22.58 5.04 0.53
CA PRO A 29 -21.63 4.75 1.56
C PRO A 29 -21.91 5.53 2.84
N VAL A 30 -21.89 4.83 3.96
CA VAL A 30 -21.94 5.40 5.31
C VAL A 30 -20.53 5.68 5.77
N ILE A 31 -20.17 6.96 5.87
CA ILE A 31 -18.81 7.41 6.17
C ILE A 31 -18.63 7.60 7.67
N SER A 32 -17.77 6.79 8.27
CA SER A 32 -17.33 6.89 9.66
C SER A 32 -15.95 7.55 9.77
N SER A 33 -15.47 7.75 11.01
CA SER A 33 -14.10 8.24 11.29
C SER A 33 -12.99 7.33 10.76
N ASN A 34 -13.29 6.07 10.46
CA ASN A 34 -12.34 5.08 9.95
C ASN A 34 -12.61 4.69 8.48
N GLY A 35 -13.34 5.52 7.74
CA GLY A 35 -13.73 5.25 6.36
C GLY A 35 -15.13 4.68 6.23
N ILE A 36 -15.39 3.89 5.18
CA ILE A 36 -16.71 3.32 4.89
C ILE A 36 -17.06 2.27 5.94
N LEU A 37 -18.17 2.51 6.68
CA LEU A 37 -18.71 1.62 7.69
C LEU A 37 -19.62 0.53 7.08
N GLY A 38 -20.21 0.82 5.94
CA GLY A 38 -21.17 -0.01 5.20
C GLY A 38 -21.91 0.84 4.19
N TYR A 39 -23.04 0.31 3.69
CA TYR A 39 -23.86 0.99 2.69
C TYR A 39 -25.30 1.11 3.16
N HIS A 40 -25.99 2.15 2.71
CA HIS A 40 -27.38 2.49 3.07
C HIS A 40 -28.14 3.00 1.84
N ASN A 41 -29.43 3.24 1.95
CA ASN A 41 -30.25 3.73 0.85
C ASN A 41 -30.58 5.23 0.93
N GLU A 42 -30.15 5.92 1.98
CA GLU A 42 -30.44 7.33 2.18
C GLU A 42 -29.22 8.21 1.92
N VAL A 43 -29.38 9.28 1.15
CA VAL A 43 -28.38 10.32 0.90
C VAL A 43 -28.58 11.47 1.87
N LYS A 44 -27.54 11.90 2.56
CA LYS A 44 -27.53 13.13 3.39
C LYS A 44 -26.65 14.24 2.81
N VAL A 45 -25.63 13.89 2.06
CA VAL A 45 -24.77 14.83 1.32
C VAL A 45 -24.68 14.36 -0.13
N LYS A 46 -24.93 15.27 -1.07
CA LYS A 46 -24.91 14.97 -2.51
C LYS A 46 -23.59 15.36 -3.14
N GLU A 47 -23.20 14.61 -4.17
CA GLU A 47 -22.08 14.84 -5.08
C GLU A 47 -20.72 14.83 -4.37
N ILE A 48 -20.28 15.97 -3.82
CA ILE A 48 -18.97 16.11 -3.20
C ILE A 48 -19.08 16.71 -1.80
N GLY A 49 -18.36 16.13 -0.85
CA GLY A 49 -18.32 16.64 0.51
C GLY A 49 -17.04 16.28 1.25
N ILE A 50 -16.89 16.87 2.43
CA ILE A 50 -15.74 16.62 3.31
C ILE A 50 -16.26 16.17 4.66
N THR A 51 -15.67 15.08 5.18
CA THR A 51 -15.86 14.64 6.57
C THR A 51 -14.53 14.75 7.32
N ILE A 52 -14.61 14.90 8.64
CA ILE A 52 -13.46 14.85 9.57
C ILE A 52 -13.80 13.84 10.65
N GLY A 53 -12.90 12.95 11.00
CA GLY A 53 -13.09 12.05 12.12
C GLY A 53 -13.31 12.83 13.41
N ARG A 54 -14.47 12.61 14.08
CA ARG A 54 -14.84 13.26 15.32
C ARG A 54 -14.47 12.42 16.55
N SER A 55 -14.63 11.10 16.49
CA SER A 55 -14.28 10.15 17.55
C SER A 55 -13.63 8.89 16.95
N GLY A 56 -12.70 8.28 17.66
CA GLY A 56 -11.86 7.21 17.13
C GLY A 56 -10.65 7.80 16.40
N THR A 57 -10.56 7.64 15.07
CA THR A 57 -9.54 8.31 14.25
C THR A 57 -9.94 9.77 14.05
N VAL A 58 -9.32 10.66 14.84
CA VAL A 58 -9.76 12.04 15.01
C VAL A 58 -8.93 13.00 14.16
N GLY A 59 -9.58 13.99 13.54
CA GLY A 59 -8.91 15.15 12.92
C GLY A 59 -8.46 14.98 11.47
N PHE A 60 -8.63 13.81 10.87
CA PHE A 60 -8.26 13.58 9.48
C PHE A 60 -9.41 13.94 8.55
N PRO A 61 -9.22 14.86 7.59
CA PRO A 61 -10.23 15.18 6.59
C PRO A 61 -10.25 14.13 5.47
N TYR A 62 -11.45 13.71 5.08
CA TYR A 62 -11.71 12.85 3.95
C TYR A 62 -12.57 13.57 2.92
N LEU A 63 -12.11 13.58 1.66
CA LEU A 63 -12.86 14.10 0.52
C LEU A 63 -13.65 12.95 -0.10
N ILE A 64 -14.97 13.08 -0.15
CA ILE A 64 -15.89 12.11 -0.75
C ILE A 64 -16.41 12.70 -2.05
N LYS A 65 -16.16 12.06 -3.19
CA LYS A 65 -16.55 12.52 -4.54
C LYS A 65 -17.82 11.80 -5.06
N GLN A 66 -18.76 11.50 -4.17
CA GLN A 66 -20.06 10.86 -4.49
C GLN A 66 -21.08 11.15 -3.40
N ASP A 67 -22.34 10.82 -3.62
CA ASP A 67 -23.38 10.87 -2.60
C ASP A 67 -23.01 9.99 -1.41
N PHE A 68 -23.26 10.48 -0.18
CA PHE A 68 -22.90 9.74 1.03
C PHE A 68 -23.78 10.07 2.23
N PHE A 69 -23.69 9.21 3.25
CA PHE A 69 -24.30 9.37 4.57
C PHE A 69 -23.17 9.58 5.61
N PRO A 70 -23.02 10.78 6.21
CA PRO A 70 -22.03 11.01 7.27
C PRO A 70 -22.53 10.42 8.60
N HIS A 71 -21.79 9.44 9.12
CA HIS A 71 -22.10 8.79 10.41
C HIS A 71 -21.74 9.69 11.61
N ASN A 72 -22.37 9.47 12.75
CA ASN A 72 -22.22 10.27 13.97
C ASN A 72 -20.79 10.34 14.52
N THR A 73 -19.90 9.45 14.11
CA THR A 73 -18.47 9.46 14.45
C THR A 73 -17.67 10.49 13.66
N THR A 74 -18.30 11.21 12.73
CA THR A 74 -17.69 12.26 11.92
C THR A 74 -18.34 13.63 12.16
N LEU A 75 -17.58 14.69 11.87
CA LEU A 75 -18.13 16.00 11.47
C LEU A 75 -18.12 16.05 9.95
N PHE A 76 -19.13 16.62 9.32
CA PHE A 76 -19.13 16.91 7.89
C PHE A 76 -19.35 18.41 7.65
N ILE A 77 -18.93 18.90 6.49
CA ILE A 77 -19.18 20.28 6.10
C ILE A 77 -20.57 20.36 5.47
N LYS A 78 -21.48 21.05 6.17
CA LYS A 78 -22.84 21.29 5.74
C LYS A 78 -22.93 22.43 4.71
N ASN A 79 -22.12 23.47 4.90
CA ASN A 79 -22.08 24.62 4.02
C ASN A 79 -20.63 25.10 3.84
N PHE A 80 -20.22 25.29 2.60
CA PHE A 80 -18.89 25.80 2.22
C PHE A 80 -18.83 27.33 2.14
N ASN A 81 -19.92 28.06 2.41
CA ASN A 81 -20.03 29.51 2.36
C ASN A 81 -19.48 30.09 1.02
N GLY A 82 -19.69 29.34 -0.07
CA GLY A 82 -19.25 29.69 -1.42
C GLY A 82 -17.74 29.51 -1.68
N ASN A 83 -17.01 28.88 -0.76
CA ASN A 83 -15.61 28.52 -0.97
C ASN A 83 -15.48 27.25 -1.83
N ASN A 84 -14.35 27.10 -2.52
CA ASN A 84 -14.03 25.94 -3.31
C ASN A 84 -13.82 24.70 -2.40
N VAL A 85 -14.57 23.62 -2.65
CA VAL A 85 -14.58 22.40 -1.83
C VAL A 85 -13.17 21.78 -1.75
N ILE A 86 -12.48 21.67 -2.88
CA ILE A 86 -11.13 21.07 -2.95
C ILE A 86 -10.10 21.93 -2.21
N TYR A 87 -10.18 23.26 -2.35
CA TYR A 87 -9.36 24.18 -1.57
C TYR A 87 -9.57 23.99 -0.06
N ILE A 88 -10.82 23.91 0.39
CA ILE A 88 -11.14 23.67 1.79
C ILE A 88 -10.61 22.32 2.28
N TYR A 89 -10.68 21.28 1.45
CA TYR A 89 -10.09 19.97 1.80
C TYR A 89 -8.58 20.11 2.08
N TYR A 90 -7.84 20.76 1.20
CA TYR A 90 -6.40 20.93 1.40
C TYR A 90 -6.06 21.91 2.53
N LEU A 91 -6.89 22.94 2.74
CA LEU A 91 -6.76 23.79 3.93
C LEU A 91 -6.89 22.97 5.20
N LEU A 92 -7.93 22.15 5.33
CA LEU A 92 -8.12 21.29 6.50
C LEU A 92 -6.99 20.26 6.65
N LYS A 93 -6.48 19.73 5.55
CA LYS A 93 -5.34 18.80 5.55
C LYS A 93 -4.04 19.45 6.02
N SER A 94 -3.85 20.75 5.75
CA SER A 94 -2.69 21.52 6.23
C SER A 94 -2.78 21.89 7.73
N LEU A 95 -3.97 21.77 8.33
CA LEU A 95 -4.18 22.02 9.75
C LEU A 95 -4.00 20.71 10.52
N ASN A 96 -3.19 20.72 11.57
CA ASN A 96 -3.02 19.57 12.44
C ASN A 96 -4.23 19.43 13.40
N LEU A 97 -5.41 19.10 12.84
CA LEU A 97 -6.67 19.11 13.59
C LEU A 97 -6.73 18.09 14.73
N ASN A 98 -5.89 17.06 14.72
CA ASN A 98 -5.80 16.10 15.80
C ASN A 98 -5.25 16.70 17.11
N GLU A 99 -4.58 17.85 17.07
CA GLU A 99 -4.16 18.59 18.27
C GLU A 99 -5.34 19.24 19.02
N TYR A 100 -6.47 19.45 18.35
CA TYR A 100 -7.68 20.06 18.95
C TYR A 100 -8.64 19.03 19.55
N LYS A 101 -8.19 17.80 19.74
CA LYS A 101 -8.95 16.76 20.45
C LYS A 101 -9.07 17.08 21.92
N SER A 102 -10.22 16.80 22.51
CA SER A 102 -10.52 16.91 23.94
C SER A 102 -11.05 15.60 24.49
N GLY A 103 -10.93 15.40 25.80
CA GLY A 103 -11.41 14.20 26.52
C GLY A 103 -10.28 13.25 26.92
N SER A 104 -10.33 12.79 28.18
CA SER A 104 -9.33 11.89 28.79
C SER A 104 -9.54 10.40 28.46
N GLY A 105 -10.73 10.02 27.99
CA GLY A 105 -11.05 8.63 27.62
C GLY A 105 -11.01 8.44 26.10
N VAL A 106 -12.11 8.73 25.39
CA VAL A 106 -12.15 8.69 23.93
C VAL A 106 -11.88 10.09 23.39
N PRO A 107 -10.76 10.32 22.68
CA PRO A 107 -10.47 11.61 22.08
C PRO A 107 -11.58 12.02 21.11
N THR A 108 -12.08 13.25 21.24
CA THR A 108 -13.13 13.78 20.36
C THR A 108 -12.81 15.20 19.90
N ILE A 109 -13.25 15.53 18.67
CA ILE A 109 -13.27 16.90 18.16
C ILE A 109 -14.70 17.41 18.16
N ASN A 110 -14.88 18.65 18.65
CA ASN A 110 -16.17 19.34 18.60
C ASN A 110 -16.10 20.52 17.63
N ARG A 111 -17.16 20.70 16.82
CA ARG A 111 -17.30 21.85 15.90
C ARG A 111 -17.13 23.19 16.60
N ASN A 112 -17.56 23.30 17.87
CA ASN A 112 -17.45 24.52 18.65
C ASN A 112 -15.99 24.89 18.95
N HIS A 113 -15.04 23.95 18.88
CA HIS A 113 -13.63 24.22 18.97
C HIS A 113 -13.02 24.56 17.60
N LEU A 114 -13.58 24.04 16.50
CA LEU A 114 -13.08 24.27 15.16
C LEU A 114 -13.52 25.63 14.58
N HIS A 115 -14.78 26.03 14.76
CA HIS A 115 -15.30 27.27 14.19
C HIS A 115 -14.52 28.54 14.63
N PRO A 116 -14.06 28.71 15.89
CA PRO A 116 -13.29 29.87 16.32
C PRO A 116 -11.84 29.89 15.84
N LEU A 117 -11.31 28.77 15.29
CA LEU A 117 -9.90 28.68 14.89
C LEU A 117 -9.58 29.74 13.84
N LYS A 118 -8.53 30.52 14.07
CA LYS A 118 -7.98 31.46 13.10
C LYS A 118 -6.97 30.75 12.21
N VAL A 119 -7.31 30.59 10.94
CA VAL A 119 -6.48 29.94 9.93
C VAL A 119 -5.98 30.97 8.90
N THR A 120 -4.83 30.72 8.30
CA THR A 120 -4.37 31.50 7.16
C THR A 120 -5.05 30.99 5.91
N ALA A 121 -5.83 31.82 5.22
CA ALA A 121 -6.60 31.42 4.03
C ALA A 121 -6.82 32.60 3.10
N THR A 122 -7.40 32.36 1.94
CA THR A 122 -7.86 33.37 1.01
C THR A 122 -9.36 33.23 0.72
N LYS A 123 -10.07 34.35 0.58
CA LYS A 123 -11.46 34.38 0.09
C LYS A 123 -11.56 34.60 -1.44
N ASN A 124 -10.42 34.86 -2.09
CA ASN A 124 -10.39 35.04 -3.54
C ASN A 124 -10.64 33.67 -4.21
N LYS A 125 -11.77 33.54 -4.90
CA LYS A 125 -12.21 32.28 -5.53
C LYS A 125 -11.27 31.80 -6.63
N GLU A 126 -10.69 32.71 -7.41
CA GLU A 126 -9.74 32.35 -8.45
C GLU A 126 -8.48 31.75 -7.87
N THR A 127 -7.92 32.37 -6.82
CA THR A 127 -6.76 31.85 -6.10
C THR A 127 -7.07 30.49 -5.47
N GLN A 128 -8.27 30.33 -4.87
CA GLN A 128 -8.70 29.04 -4.33
C GLN A 128 -8.73 27.94 -5.41
N GLN A 129 -9.28 28.25 -6.59
CA GLN A 129 -9.34 27.32 -7.72
C GLN A 129 -7.95 26.92 -8.23
N LYS A 130 -7.03 27.89 -8.37
CA LYS A 130 -5.66 27.60 -8.82
C LYS A 130 -4.90 26.72 -7.82
N ILE A 131 -4.97 27.03 -6.52
CA ILE A 131 -4.37 26.19 -5.46
C ILE A 131 -4.97 24.78 -5.46
N ALA A 132 -6.31 24.70 -5.48
CA ALA A 132 -7.02 23.43 -5.51
C ALA A 132 -6.61 22.59 -6.71
N LYS A 133 -6.51 23.21 -7.90
CA LYS A 133 -6.12 22.52 -9.13
C LYS A 133 -4.70 21.93 -9.04
N ILE A 134 -3.71 22.71 -8.59
CA ILE A 134 -2.32 22.25 -8.48
C ILE A 134 -2.23 21.02 -7.57
N LEU A 135 -2.86 21.07 -6.40
CA LEU A 135 -2.78 19.99 -5.43
C LEU A 135 -3.60 18.77 -5.87
N SER A 136 -4.79 18.98 -6.46
CA SER A 136 -5.60 17.87 -6.98
C SER A 136 -4.98 17.20 -8.19
N ASP A 137 -4.35 17.93 -9.11
CA ASP A 137 -3.66 17.35 -10.26
C ASP A 137 -2.53 16.39 -9.81
N ILE A 138 -1.86 16.71 -8.68
CA ILE A 138 -0.85 15.81 -8.08
C ILE A 138 -1.51 14.58 -7.50
N ASP A 139 -2.57 14.72 -6.68
CA ASP A 139 -3.26 13.59 -6.07
C ASP A 139 -3.95 12.70 -7.15
N ASP A 140 -4.57 13.29 -8.17
CA ASP A 140 -5.17 12.55 -9.29
C ASP A 140 -4.09 11.77 -10.08
N LYS A 141 -2.89 12.36 -10.26
CA LYS A 141 -1.77 11.64 -10.89
C LYS A 141 -1.28 10.47 -10.05
N ILE A 142 -1.21 10.63 -8.72
CA ILE A 142 -0.86 9.54 -7.79
C ILE A 142 -1.88 8.41 -7.91
N GLU A 143 -3.17 8.74 -7.92
CA GLU A 143 -4.24 7.75 -8.04
C GLU A 143 -4.18 6.97 -9.36
N VAL A 144 -3.98 7.66 -10.49
CA VAL A 144 -3.81 7.02 -11.81
C VAL A 144 -2.59 6.09 -11.82
N LEU A 145 -1.49 6.47 -11.17
CA LEU A 145 -0.30 5.62 -11.10
C LEU A 145 -0.55 4.37 -10.26
N HIS A 146 -1.33 4.46 -9.17
CA HIS A 146 -1.76 3.29 -8.40
C HIS A 146 -2.59 2.35 -9.25
N GLN A 147 -3.62 2.85 -9.95
CA GLN A 147 -4.46 2.04 -10.85
C GLN A 147 -3.65 1.36 -11.96
N ILE A 148 -2.68 2.06 -12.55
CA ILE A 148 -1.76 1.46 -13.53
C ILE A 148 -0.96 0.33 -12.89
N ASN A 149 -0.43 0.49 -11.67
CA ASN A 149 0.34 -0.53 -10.98
C ASN A 149 -0.50 -1.77 -10.66
N ASP A 150 -1.75 -1.59 -10.24
CA ASP A 150 -2.69 -2.68 -9.98
C ASP A 150 -2.94 -3.49 -11.25
N ASN A 151 -3.25 -2.82 -12.37
CA ASN A 151 -3.47 -3.46 -13.67
C ASN A 151 -2.21 -4.20 -14.17
N LEU A 152 -1.02 -3.61 -14.01
CA LEU A 152 0.25 -4.25 -14.40
C LEU A 152 0.55 -5.48 -13.54
N SER A 153 0.26 -5.41 -12.24
CA SER A 153 0.43 -6.53 -11.31
C SER A 153 -0.54 -7.67 -11.63
N GLU A 154 -1.80 -7.36 -11.94
CA GLU A 154 -2.80 -8.34 -12.35
C GLU A 154 -2.42 -8.99 -13.68
N LEU A 155 -1.93 -8.22 -14.65
CA LEU A 155 -1.44 -8.76 -15.93
C LEU A 155 -0.26 -9.72 -15.71
N ALA A 156 0.72 -9.33 -14.90
CA ALA A 156 1.88 -10.18 -14.59
C ALA A 156 1.45 -11.50 -13.93
N LYS A 157 0.48 -11.43 -13.00
CA LYS A 157 -0.11 -12.60 -12.35
C LYS A 157 -0.89 -13.48 -13.32
N THR A 158 -1.67 -12.89 -14.23
CA THR A 158 -2.40 -13.64 -15.27
C THR A 158 -1.45 -14.41 -16.17
N ILE A 159 -0.34 -13.77 -16.60
CA ILE A 159 0.70 -14.46 -17.40
C ILE A 159 1.32 -15.59 -16.59
N TYR A 160 1.60 -15.37 -15.30
CA TYR A 160 2.13 -16.41 -14.41
C TYR A 160 1.15 -17.59 -14.29
N ASP A 161 -0.12 -17.33 -14.02
CA ASP A 161 -1.14 -18.39 -13.86
C ASP A 161 -1.32 -19.20 -15.13
N TYR A 162 -1.33 -18.53 -16.29
CA TYR A 162 -1.43 -19.20 -17.58
C TYR A 162 -0.23 -20.12 -17.85
N TRP A 163 0.99 -19.65 -17.56
CA TRP A 163 2.21 -20.40 -17.85
C TRP A 163 2.52 -21.51 -16.84
N PHE A 164 2.37 -21.24 -15.54
CA PHE A 164 2.90 -22.10 -14.48
C PHE A 164 1.83 -22.82 -13.64
N VAL A 165 0.58 -22.41 -13.76
CA VAL A 165 -0.53 -23.07 -13.11
C VAL A 165 -1.34 -23.91 -14.10
N GLN A 166 -1.66 -23.35 -15.25
CA GLN A 166 -2.35 -24.05 -16.36
C GLN A 166 -1.38 -24.85 -17.22
N PHE A 167 -0.08 -24.54 -17.20
CA PHE A 167 0.99 -25.10 -18.02
C PHE A 167 0.87 -24.80 -19.52
N ASP A 168 0.23 -23.69 -19.86
CA ASP A 168 0.08 -23.21 -21.23
C ASP A 168 1.14 -22.14 -21.60
N PHE A 169 2.38 -22.34 -21.13
CA PHE A 169 3.52 -21.58 -21.64
C PHE A 169 3.75 -21.89 -23.15
N PRO A 170 4.36 -20.97 -23.93
CA PRO A 170 4.57 -21.19 -25.35
C PRO A 170 5.53 -22.36 -25.60
N ASP A 171 5.12 -23.30 -26.44
CA ASP A 171 5.97 -24.36 -26.98
C ASP A 171 6.93 -23.80 -28.05
N GLU A 172 7.70 -24.67 -28.72
CA GLU A 172 8.65 -24.31 -29.77
C GLU A 172 7.99 -23.59 -30.96
N ASN A 173 6.68 -23.78 -31.18
CA ASN A 173 5.89 -23.16 -32.23
C ASN A 173 5.09 -21.94 -31.74
N GLY A 174 5.27 -21.55 -30.46
CA GLY A 174 4.54 -20.46 -29.82
C GLY A 174 3.10 -20.80 -29.44
N LYS A 175 2.69 -22.07 -29.48
CA LYS A 175 1.36 -22.54 -29.08
C LYS A 175 1.33 -22.83 -27.56
N PRO A 176 0.13 -22.76 -26.91
CA PRO A 176 -0.01 -23.15 -25.51
C PRO A 176 0.39 -24.62 -25.31
N TYR A 177 1.36 -24.87 -24.40
CA TYR A 177 1.98 -26.20 -24.27
C TYR A 177 0.96 -27.32 -23.96
N LYS A 178 0.29 -27.23 -22.83
CA LYS A 178 -0.63 -28.29 -22.36
C LYS A 178 -1.84 -28.45 -23.30
N THR A 179 -2.49 -27.34 -23.64
CA THR A 179 -3.71 -27.33 -24.47
C THR A 179 -3.42 -27.81 -25.88
N SER A 180 -2.19 -27.65 -26.39
CA SER A 180 -1.77 -28.16 -27.72
C SER A 180 -1.22 -29.59 -27.68
N GLY A 181 -1.37 -30.31 -26.58
CA GLY A 181 -0.94 -31.71 -26.45
C GLY A 181 0.50 -31.89 -25.98
N GLY A 182 1.08 -30.90 -25.33
CA GLY A 182 2.40 -31.01 -24.69
C GLY A 182 2.45 -32.15 -23.69
N LYS A 183 3.57 -32.87 -23.66
CA LYS A 183 3.73 -34.10 -22.88
C LYS A 183 3.76 -33.78 -21.37
N MET A 184 2.87 -34.44 -20.64
CA MET A 184 2.77 -34.33 -19.20
C MET A 184 3.28 -35.62 -18.55
N VAL A 185 3.91 -35.50 -17.38
CA VAL A 185 4.49 -36.62 -16.60
C VAL A 185 3.96 -36.55 -15.16
N TYR A 186 3.50 -37.70 -14.66
CA TYR A 186 3.01 -37.78 -13.28
C TYR A 186 4.17 -37.61 -12.29
N ASN A 187 3.96 -36.75 -11.30
CA ASN A 187 4.93 -36.51 -10.24
C ASN A 187 4.39 -37.05 -8.89
N ASP A 188 5.15 -37.98 -8.30
CA ASP A 188 4.74 -38.65 -7.07
C ASP A 188 4.73 -37.75 -5.81
N ILE A 189 5.56 -36.72 -5.78
CA ILE A 189 5.62 -35.78 -4.64
C ILE A 189 4.35 -34.90 -4.63
N LEU A 190 3.96 -34.41 -5.79
CA LEU A 190 2.84 -33.49 -5.94
C LEU A 190 1.49 -34.19 -6.17
N LYS A 191 1.51 -35.52 -6.45
CA LYS A 191 0.33 -36.33 -6.81
C LYS A 191 -0.47 -35.74 -7.96
N ARG A 192 0.22 -35.17 -8.95
CA ARG A 192 -0.36 -34.56 -10.15
C ARG A 192 0.62 -34.61 -11.32
N GLU A 193 0.09 -34.38 -12.52
CA GLU A 193 0.91 -34.26 -13.73
C GLU A 193 1.56 -32.87 -13.80
N ILE A 194 2.81 -32.84 -14.26
CA ILE A 194 3.60 -31.63 -14.56
C ILE A 194 4.19 -31.77 -15.97
N PRO A 195 4.59 -30.67 -16.65
CA PRO A 195 5.24 -30.73 -17.94
C PRO A 195 6.51 -31.59 -17.92
N GLU A 196 6.75 -32.34 -18.99
CA GLU A 196 7.99 -33.13 -19.14
C GLU A 196 9.22 -32.23 -19.02
N GLY A 197 10.24 -32.70 -18.31
CA GLY A 197 11.49 -31.97 -18.07
C GLY A 197 11.44 -30.96 -16.94
N TRP A 198 10.25 -30.73 -16.34
CA TRP A 198 10.18 -29.90 -15.14
C TRP A 198 10.50 -30.74 -13.90
N GLU A 199 11.10 -30.10 -12.91
CA GLU A 199 11.53 -30.72 -11.68
C GLU A 199 10.72 -30.22 -10.47
N VAL A 200 10.71 -30.98 -9.40
CA VAL A 200 10.17 -30.54 -8.11
C VAL A 200 11.34 -30.33 -7.17
N LYS A 201 11.52 -29.09 -6.71
CA LYS A 201 12.63 -28.67 -5.82
C LYS A 201 12.12 -27.86 -4.66
N SER A 202 12.86 -27.82 -3.58
CA SER A 202 12.63 -26.86 -2.50
C SER A 202 13.12 -25.46 -2.89
N LEU A 203 12.58 -24.43 -2.24
CA LEU A 203 13.03 -23.04 -2.44
C LEU A 203 14.54 -22.91 -2.18
N GLY A 204 15.05 -23.55 -1.11
CA GLY A 204 16.47 -23.51 -0.76
C GLY A 204 17.39 -24.18 -1.78
N GLU A 205 16.90 -25.19 -2.53
CA GLU A 205 17.65 -25.77 -3.64
C GLU A 205 17.70 -24.86 -4.88
N ILE A 206 16.65 -24.05 -5.09
CA ILE A 206 16.59 -23.10 -6.23
C ILE A 206 17.39 -21.83 -5.92
N GLU A 207 17.23 -21.31 -4.70
CA GLU A 207 17.89 -20.05 -4.23
C GLU A 207 18.48 -20.28 -2.83
N PRO A 208 19.76 -20.68 -2.76
CA PRO A 208 20.37 -21.07 -1.47
C PRO A 208 20.67 -19.89 -0.54
N ASN A 209 20.64 -18.65 -1.04
CA ASN A 209 21.00 -17.46 -0.28
C ASN A 209 19.77 -16.88 0.45
N ILE A 210 19.27 -17.57 1.46
CA ILE A 210 18.15 -17.09 2.27
C ILE A 210 18.69 -16.49 3.58
N ILE A 211 18.29 -15.26 3.85
CA ILE A 211 18.72 -14.45 5.00
C ILE A 211 17.50 -14.16 5.89
N THR A 212 17.54 -14.64 7.14
CA THR A 212 16.61 -14.17 8.18
C THR A 212 17.12 -12.86 8.75
N GLY A 213 16.26 -11.87 8.81
CA GLY A 213 16.60 -10.56 9.39
C GLY A 213 16.89 -10.62 10.88
N LYS A 214 17.39 -9.51 11.41
CA LYS A 214 17.70 -9.34 12.83
C LYS A 214 17.55 -7.86 13.21
N THR A 215 17.06 -7.60 14.43
CA THR A 215 16.98 -6.25 14.97
C THR A 215 18.25 -5.93 15.76
N PRO A 216 18.97 -4.84 15.45
CA PRO A 216 20.03 -4.33 16.33
C PRO A 216 19.50 -4.00 17.71
N THR A 217 20.36 -3.97 18.73
CA THR A 217 19.91 -3.63 20.08
C THR A 217 19.24 -2.26 20.11
N THR A 218 18.00 -2.22 20.61
CA THR A 218 17.21 -0.99 20.74
C THR A 218 17.63 -0.12 21.93
N LYS A 219 18.48 -0.65 22.81
CA LYS A 219 19.05 0.08 23.96
C LYS A 219 20.05 1.16 23.54
N ASP A 220 20.65 1.03 22.36
CA ASP A 220 21.55 2.02 21.79
C ASP A 220 20.86 2.73 20.61
N GLU A 221 20.35 3.92 20.87
CA GLU A 221 19.67 4.76 19.86
C GLU A 221 20.55 5.13 18.68
N ASN A 222 21.88 5.12 18.84
CA ASN A 222 22.84 5.38 17.77
C ASN A 222 22.84 4.29 16.68
N ASN A 223 22.15 3.17 16.89
CA ASN A 223 21.96 2.15 15.86
C ASN A 223 20.92 2.54 14.82
N PHE A 224 20.12 3.56 15.06
CA PHE A 224 18.97 3.95 14.25
C PHE A 224 19.13 5.35 13.65
N ASN A 225 18.11 5.79 12.89
CA ASN A 225 17.99 7.13 12.32
C ASN A 225 19.10 7.52 11.32
N GLY A 226 19.60 6.55 10.54
CA GLY A 226 20.55 6.78 9.44
C GLY A 226 19.90 6.59 8.06
N ASN A 227 20.70 6.16 7.08
CA ASN A 227 20.30 6.11 5.67
C ASN A 227 19.98 4.68 5.16
N ILE A 228 20.10 3.66 6.01
CA ILE A 228 19.87 2.27 5.61
C ILE A 228 18.45 1.88 6.02
N LEU A 229 17.65 1.39 5.08
CA LEU A 229 16.30 0.95 5.38
C LEU A 229 16.31 -0.18 6.42
N PHE A 230 15.39 -0.10 7.38
CA PHE A 230 15.10 -1.20 8.29
C PHE A 230 13.67 -1.67 8.07
N ILE A 231 13.51 -2.60 7.14
CA ILE A 231 12.23 -3.05 6.62
C ILE A 231 11.51 -3.92 7.66
N THR A 232 10.25 -3.59 7.91
CA THR A 232 9.29 -4.35 8.71
C THR A 232 8.12 -4.82 7.84
N ILE A 233 7.19 -5.58 8.41
CA ILE A 233 6.01 -6.07 7.68
C ILE A 233 5.15 -4.91 7.16
N ASP A 234 5.01 -3.84 7.95
CA ASP A 234 4.18 -2.70 7.57
C ASP A 234 4.77 -1.92 6.38
N ASP A 235 6.10 -1.87 6.28
CA ASP A 235 6.78 -1.29 5.11
C ASP A 235 6.54 -2.11 3.84
N ILE A 236 6.52 -3.46 3.94
CA ILE A 236 6.25 -4.35 2.81
C ILE A 236 4.81 -4.20 2.31
N ARG A 237 3.84 -4.01 3.22
CA ARG A 237 2.42 -3.84 2.87
C ARG A 237 2.14 -2.61 2.03
N GLN A 238 2.96 -1.59 2.12
CA GLN A 238 2.70 -0.32 1.45
C GLN A 238 2.93 -0.39 -0.05
N ASN A 239 3.99 -1.08 -0.48
CA ASN A 239 4.37 -1.12 -1.89
C ASN A 239 5.15 -2.39 -2.24
N LEU A 240 4.98 -2.89 -3.45
CA LEU A 240 5.76 -4.02 -3.97
C LEU A 240 7.27 -3.75 -3.97
N PHE A 241 7.71 -2.53 -4.37
CA PHE A 241 9.10 -2.12 -4.30
C PHE A 241 9.30 -1.16 -3.13
N ILE A 242 10.18 -1.52 -2.20
CA ILE A 242 10.36 -0.85 -0.91
C ILE A 242 11.51 0.15 -1.01
N TYR A 243 11.19 1.43 -1.06
CA TYR A 243 12.14 2.54 -1.13
C TYR A 243 12.22 3.33 0.17
N ASN A 244 11.24 3.20 1.05
CA ASN A 244 11.17 3.86 2.34
C ASN A 244 10.79 2.84 3.41
N SER A 245 11.17 3.11 4.65
CA SER A 245 10.75 2.38 5.84
C SER A 245 10.48 3.36 6.96
N GLU A 246 9.58 3.01 7.86
CA GLU A 246 9.27 3.84 9.04
C GLU A 246 10.52 4.06 9.91
N ARG A 247 11.35 3.03 10.04
CA ARG A 247 12.61 3.09 10.77
C ARG A 247 13.78 2.90 9.83
N THR A 248 14.91 3.53 10.16
CA THR A 248 16.16 3.37 9.44
C THR A 248 17.29 3.00 10.38
N LEU A 249 18.34 2.42 9.87
CA LEU A 249 19.57 2.10 10.62
C LEU A 249 20.67 3.09 10.25
N SER A 250 21.48 3.43 11.25
CA SER A 250 22.77 4.06 11.03
C SER A 250 23.76 3.03 10.48
N GLU A 251 24.88 3.50 9.93
CA GLU A 251 25.98 2.62 9.53
C GLU A 251 26.49 1.77 10.70
N LYS A 252 26.57 2.36 11.90
CA LYS A 252 26.94 1.65 13.13
C LYS A 252 25.98 0.50 13.40
N GLY A 253 24.66 0.77 13.43
CA GLY A 253 23.63 -0.23 13.69
C GLY A 253 23.64 -1.34 12.67
N ALA A 254 23.68 -1.00 11.38
CA ALA A 254 23.71 -1.99 10.30
C ALA A 254 24.97 -2.85 10.32
N ASN A 255 26.13 -2.27 10.68
CA ASN A 255 27.40 -2.98 10.78
C ASN A 255 27.45 -3.99 11.94
N THR A 256 26.54 -3.90 12.94
CA THR A 256 26.43 -4.94 14.00
C THR A 256 25.95 -6.29 13.45
N GLN A 257 25.40 -6.29 12.23
CA GLN A 257 24.84 -7.47 11.56
C GLN A 257 25.13 -7.48 10.04
N ARG A 258 26.38 -7.29 9.65
CA ARG A 258 26.85 -7.16 8.24
C ARG A 258 26.32 -8.25 7.31
N ALA A 259 26.22 -9.49 7.78
CA ALA A 259 25.71 -10.61 6.97
C ALA A 259 24.21 -10.52 6.62
N LYS A 260 23.50 -9.49 7.13
CA LYS A 260 22.05 -9.27 6.92
C LYS A 260 21.73 -8.17 5.92
N PHE A 261 22.73 -7.61 5.27
CA PHE A 261 22.48 -6.62 4.21
C PHE A 261 21.78 -7.23 3.02
N LEU A 262 20.76 -6.52 2.57
CA LEU A 262 20.01 -6.77 1.35
C LEU A 262 20.27 -5.68 0.33
N LYS A 263 20.19 -6.05 -0.95
CA LYS A 263 20.43 -5.16 -2.08
C LYS A 263 19.17 -4.95 -2.88
N LYS A 264 19.17 -3.96 -3.75
CA LYS A 264 18.09 -3.74 -4.71
C LYS A 264 17.80 -5.01 -5.51
N GLY A 265 16.57 -5.44 -5.48
CA GLY A 265 16.09 -6.63 -6.19
C GLY A 265 15.98 -7.89 -5.33
N ASP A 266 16.47 -7.89 -4.08
CA ASP A 266 16.24 -8.97 -3.13
C ASP A 266 14.75 -9.05 -2.78
N ILE A 267 14.25 -10.27 -2.51
CA ILE A 267 12.83 -10.50 -2.20
C ILE A 267 12.68 -10.69 -0.71
N CYS A 268 11.83 -9.91 -0.07
CA CYS A 268 11.48 -10.01 1.35
C CYS A 268 10.12 -10.69 1.50
N VAL A 269 10.02 -11.63 2.45
CA VAL A 269 8.78 -12.35 2.77
C VAL A 269 8.58 -12.37 4.27
N SER A 270 7.43 -11.90 4.74
CA SER A 270 7.09 -12.00 6.16
C SER A 270 6.76 -13.46 6.54
N CYS A 271 7.36 -13.92 7.62
CA CYS A 271 7.26 -15.31 8.09
C CYS A 271 6.77 -15.43 9.54
N ILE A 272 6.60 -14.32 10.28
CA ILE A 272 6.14 -14.30 11.67
C ILE A 272 5.07 -13.23 11.82
N GLY A 273 3.99 -13.54 12.50
CA GLY A 273 2.84 -12.67 12.70
C GLY A 273 1.92 -12.69 11.48
N THR A 274 2.01 -11.73 10.58
CA THR A 274 1.31 -11.82 9.28
C THR A 274 2.23 -12.50 8.27
N VAL A 275 1.98 -13.77 8.00
CA VAL A 275 2.80 -14.57 7.07
C VAL A 275 2.39 -14.31 5.61
N GLY A 276 3.39 -14.24 4.71
CA GLY A 276 3.18 -14.20 3.25
C GLY A 276 3.02 -12.80 2.65
N VAL A 277 3.34 -11.73 3.38
CA VAL A 277 3.48 -10.40 2.78
C VAL A 277 4.82 -10.31 2.06
N ILE A 278 4.80 -9.99 0.76
CA ILE A 278 5.98 -10.07 -0.10
C ILE A 278 6.30 -8.71 -0.70
N GLY A 279 7.58 -8.37 -0.74
CA GLY A 279 8.09 -7.15 -1.37
C GLY A 279 9.49 -7.31 -1.95
N ILE A 280 9.88 -6.36 -2.79
CA ILE A 280 11.20 -6.30 -3.41
C ILE A 280 11.97 -5.10 -2.84
N VAL A 281 13.19 -5.34 -2.41
CA VAL A 281 14.07 -4.28 -1.89
C VAL A 281 14.41 -3.29 -3.00
N GLY A 282 14.10 -2.01 -2.79
CA GLY A 282 14.35 -0.92 -3.75
C GLY A 282 15.74 -0.30 -3.63
N LYS A 283 16.30 -0.26 -2.42
CA LYS A 283 17.67 0.24 -2.12
C LYS A 283 18.25 -0.53 -0.95
N ILE A 284 19.52 -0.31 -0.60
CA ILE A 284 20.19 -1.02 0.49
C ILE A 284 19.36 -1.05 1.78
N ALA A 285 19.21 -2.22 2.37
CA ALA A 285 18.32 -2.46 3.50
C ALA A 285 18.83 -3.57 4.43
N GLN A 286 18.23 -3.66 5.61
CA GLN A 286 18.16 -4.83 6.46
C GLN A 286 16.72 -5.02 6.93
N THR A 287 16.39 -6.19 7.46
CA THR A 287 15.03 -6.51 7.93
C THR A 287 15.06 -6.94 9.40
N ASN A 288 13.90 -6.89 10.05
CA ASN A 288 13.74 -7.52 11.36
C ASN A 288 13.66 -9.06 11.24
N GLN A 289 13.63 -9.74 12.39
CA GLN A 289 13.60 -11.21 12.48
C GLN A 289 12.30 -11.86 11.97
N GLN A 290 11.27 -11.08 11.67
CA GLN A 290 10.00 -11.58 11.14
C GLN A 290 10.05 -11.89 9.64
N ILE A 291 11.13 -11.49 8.98
CA ILE A 291 11.27 -11.54 7.52
C ILE A 291 12.40 -12.48 7.14
N ASN A 292 12.11 -13.42 6.25
CA ASN A 292 13.09 -14.16 5.48
C ASN A 292 13.23 -13.52 4.09
N SER A 293 14.45 -13.41 3.62
CA SER A 293 14.74 -12.74 2.35
C SER A 293 15.55 -13.64 1.44
N ILE A 294 15.17 -13.72 0.17
CA ILE A 294 15.94 -14.35 -0.89
C ILE A 294 16.93 -13.29 -1.38
N SER A 295 18.21 -13.47 -1.04
CA SER A 295 19.25 -12.52 -1.36
C SER A 295 19.92 -12.85 -2.68
N ASN A 296 20.05 -11.84 -3.56
CA ASN A 296 20.66 -11.96 -4.86
C ASN A 296 20.06 -13.07 -5.73
N PRO A 297 18.69 -13.14 -5.87
CA PRO A 297 18.06 -14.16 -6.69
C PRO A 297 18.52 -14.03 -8.14
N GLN A 298 18.63 -15.18 -8.82
CA GLN A 298 18.91 -15.16 -10.26
C GLN A 298 17.78 -14.41 -10.99
N ASN A 299 18.16 -13.59 -11.98
CA ASN A 299 17.20 -12.71 -12.66
C ASN A 299 15.98 -13.46 -13.22
N PHE A 300 16.19 -14.62 -13.84
CA PHE A 300 15.10 -15.43 -14.41
C PHE A 300 14.22 -16.09 -13.34
N ASN A 301 14.69 -16.24 -12.10
CA ASN A 301 13.90 -16.76 -10.99
C ASN A 301 13.07 -15.66 -10.30
N LYS A 302 13.53 -14.42 -10.29
CA LYS A 302 13.01 -13.33 -9.47
C LYS A 302 11.47 -13.18 -9.53
N TYR A 303 10.93 -12.94 -10.71
CA TYR A 303 9.48 -12.69 -10.86
C TYR A 303 8.66 -13.98 -10.89
N PHE A 304 9.29 -15.09 -11.26
CA PHE A 304 8.70 -16.41 -11.10
C PHE A 304 8.46 -16.71 -9.60
N LEU A 305 9.50 -16.59 -8.77
CA LEU A 305 9.41 -16.83 -7.33
C LEU A 305 8.49 -15.83 -6.63
N LEU A 306 8.51 -14.56 -7.04
CA LEU A 306 7.61 -13.55 -6.50
C LEU A 306 6.14 -13.98 -6.63
N ASN A 307 5.71 -14.38 -7.84
CA ASN A 307 4.33 -14.79 -8.08
C ASN A 307 4.04 -16.18 -7.49
N TYR A 308 5.02 -17.10 -7.51
CA TYR A 308 4.87 -18.41 -6.87
C TYR A 308 4.58 -18.27 -5.37
N LEU A 309 5.39 -17.51 -4.66
CA LEU A 309 5.27 -17.33 -3.22
C LEU A 309 3.98 -16.56 -2.87
N ASP A 310 3.61 -15.51 -3.63
CA ASP A 310 2.33 -14.81 -3.43
C ASP A 310 1.15 -15.78 -3.51
N ARG A 311 1.15 -16.64 -4.53
CA ARG A 311 0.12 -17.67 -4.67
C ARG A 311 0.18 -18.72 -3.57
N TYR A 312 1.38 -19.25 -3.27
CA TYR A 312 1.59 -20.26 -2.22
C TYR A 312 1.00 -19.80 -0.88
N PHE A 313 1.29 -18.58 -0.48
CA PHE A 313 0.79 -18.04 0.78
C PHE A 313 -0.71 -17.79 0.74
N LYS A 314 -1.26 -17.28 -0.36
CA LYS A 314 -2.70 -17.11 -0.52
C LYS A 314 -3.46 -18.43 -0.45
N ASP A 315 -3.00 -19.45 -1.16
CA ASP A 315 -3.67 -20.75 -1.21
C ASP A 315 -3.59 -21.51 0.12
N ASN A 316 -2.47 -21.41 0.85
CA ASN A 316 -2.26 -22.16 2.09
C ASN A 316 -2.76 -21.45 3.35
N PHE A 317 -2.81 -20.12 3.37
CA PHE A 317 -3.13 -19.33 4.57
C PHE A 317 -4.53 -18.69 4.54
N THR A 318 -5.14 -18.50 3.37
CA THR A 318 -6.55 -18.08 3.26
C THR A 318 -7.53 -19.25 3.30
N ALA A 319 -7.15 -20.42 2.85
CA ALA A 319 -8.04 -21.60 2.77
C ALA A 319 -8.28 -22.30 4.13
N LYS A 320 -7.41 -22.13 5.11
CA LYS A 320 -7.52 -22.75 6.43
C LYS A 320 -8.12 -21.79 7.46
N LYS A 321 -9.44 -21.62 7.43
CA LYS A 321 -10.18 -21.18 8.62
C LYS A 321 -9.96 -22.19 9.74
N GLY A 322 -8.97 -21.96 10.63
CA GLY A 322 -8.76 -22.76 11.84
C GLY A 322 -7.34 -23.26 12.14
N ALA A 323 -6.39 -23.15 11.22
CA ALA A 323 -4.97 -23.46 11.52
C ALA A 323 -4.13 -22.20 11.22
N VAL A 324 -3.92 -21.40 12.24
CA VAL A 324 -2.99 -20.27 12.22
C VAL A 324 -1.58 -20.88 12.27
N LEU A 325 -0.90 -20.95 11.13
CA LEU A 325 0.56 -21.02 11.14
C LEU A 325 1.03 -19.59 11.42
N ASP A 326 1.12 -19.25 12.70
CA ASP A 326 1.51 -17.90 13.13
C ASP A 326 2.98 -17.59 12.82
N ASN A 327 3.78 -18.61 12.56
CA ASN A 327 5.22 -18.48 12.36
C ASN A 327 5.73 -19.55 11.40
N MET A 328 6.59 -19.15 10.48
CA MET A 328 7.36 -20.02 9.59
C MET A 328 8.85 -19.73 9.81
N ASN A 329 9.60 -20.67 10.34
CA ASN A 329 11.04 -20.51 10.52
C ASN A 329 11.79 -20.58 9.17
N LYS A 330 13.11 -20.31 9.21
CA LYS A 330 13.94 -20.30 7.99
C LYS A 330 13.94 -21.66 7.29
N ALA A 331 14.07 -22.77 8.03
CA ALA A 331 14.12 -24.10 7.44
C ALA A 331 12.79 -24.49 6.77
N GLU A 332 11.66 -24.12 7.37
CA GLU A 332 10.33 -24.30 6.78
C GLU A 332 10.16 -23.46 5.52
N PHE A 333 10.65 -22.21 5.51
CA PHE A 333 10.65 -21.36 4.33
C PHE A 333 11.52 -21.93 3.20
N GLU A 334 12.72 -22.42 3.51
CA GLU A 334 13.61 -23.11 2.57
C GLU A 334 13.01 -24.40 2.00
N SER A 335 12.18 -25.08 2.78
CA SER A 335 11.53 -26.36 2.41
C SER A 335 10.28 -26.19 1.53
N ILE A 336 9.83 -24.97 1.23
CA ILE A 336 8.68 -24.75 0.35
C ILE A 336 8.94 -25.43 -1.00
N ILE A 337 8.06 -26.36 -1.36
CA ILE A 337 8.17 -27.16 -2.59
C ILE A 337 7.68 -26.36 -3.79
N ILE A 338 8.49 -26.31 -4.82
CA ILE A 338 8.27 -25.51 -6.05
C ILE A 338 8.32 -26.45 -7.26
N ILE A 339 7.33 -26.31 -8.16
CA ILE A 339 7.42 -26.87 -9.50
C ILE A 339 8.37 -25.98 -10.29
N ASN A 340 9.60 -26.45 -10.48
CA ASN A 340 10.68 -25.69 -11.07
C ASN A 340 10.73 -25.90 -12.60
N PRO A 341 10.33 -24.90 -13.40
CA PRO A 341 10.40 -25.00 -14.85
C PRO A 341 11.84 -25.10 -15.34
N ILE A 342 12.03 -25.63 -16.55
CA ILE A 342 13.33 -25.56 -17.22
C ILE A 342 13.77 -24.10 -17.38
N GLN A 343 15.09 -23.86 -17.31
CA GLN A 343 15.66 -22.51 -17.29
C GLN A 343 15.20 -21.65 -18.47
N ASN A 344 15.17 -22.20 -19.69
CA ASN A 344 14.73 -21.48 -20.89
C ASN A 344 13.32 -20.88 -20.73
N ILE A 345 12.36 -21.63 -20.19
CA ILE A 345 10.98 -21.12 -19.96
C ILE A 345 10.97 -19.99 -18.94
N LYS A 346 11.77 -20.08 -17.87
CA LYS A 346 11.92 -19.00 -16.89
C LYS A 346 12.54 -17.73 -17.50
N GLU A 347 13.53 -17.89 -18.38
CA GLU A 347 14.18 -16.77 -19.08
C GLU A 347 13.21 -16.07 -20.05
N ILE A 348 12.44 -16.84 -20.82
CA ILE A 348 11.41 -16.30 -21.72
C ILE A 348 10.33 -15.57 -20.89
N TYR A 349 9.86 -16.18 -19.80
CA TYR A 349 8.91 -15.55 -18.87
C TYR A 349 9.45 -14.25 -18.32
N TYR A 350 10.67 -14.26 -17.77
CA TYR A 350 11.34 -13.06 -17.26
C TYR A 350 11.41 -11.97 -18.35
N GLY A 351 11.76 -12.34 -19.58
CA GLY A 351 11.80 -11.44 -20.73
C GLY A 351 10.45 -10.72 -20.97
N LYS A 352 9.33 -11.45 -20.78
CA LYS A 352 7.98 -10.90 -20.97
C LYS A 352 7.56 -10.00 -19.82
N VAL A 353 7.80 -10.38 -18.55
CA VAL A 353 7.25 -9.66 -17.40
C VAL A 353 8.16 -8.58 -16.83
N LYS A 354 9.46 -8.60 -17.11
CA LYS A 354 10.43 -7.62 -16.56
C LYS A 354 10.05 -6.17 -16.83
N PHE A 355 9.41 -5.89 -18.00
CA PHE A 355 9.00 -4.53 -18.35
C PHE A 355 7.79 -4.07 -17.53
N LEU A 356 6.87 -4.98 -17.18
CA LEU A 356 5.73 -4.70 -16.31
C LEU A 356 6.26 -4.30 -14.92
N TYR A 357 7.12 -5.13 -14.32
CA TYR A 357 7.71 -4.85 -13.01
C TYR A 357 8.62 -3.61 -13.00
N LYS A 358 9.38 -3.37 -14.08
CA LYS A 358 10.15 -2.13 -14.22
C LYS A 358 9.25 -0.90 -14.26
N LYS A 359 8.09 -1.00 -14.92
CA LYS A 359 7.13 0.10 -14.97
C LYS A 359 6.50 0.34 -13.59
N ILE A 360 6.14 -0.71 -12.86
CA ILE A 360 5.65 -0.63 -11.47
C ILE A 360 6.71 0.03 -10.58
N ASP A 361 7.98 -0.40 -10.66
CA ASP A 361 9.10 0.19 -9.91
C ASP A 361 9.22 1.69 -10.18
N THR A 362 9.20 2.10 -11.45
CA THR A 362 9.27 3.52 -11.85
C THR A 362 8.07 4.31 -11.33
N ASN A 363 6.87 3.76 -11.44
CA ASN A 363 5.64 4.42 -10.97
C ASN A 363 5.66 4.61 -9.45
N ILE A 364 6.12 3.61 -8.68
CA ILE A 364 6.24 3.72 -7.21
C ILE A 364 7.21 4.86 -6.83
N GLN A 365 8.35 4.97 -7.50
CA GLN A 365 9.28 6.09 -7.27
C GLN A 365 8.63 7.43 -7.64
N GLN A 366 7.89 7.49 -8.76
CA GLN A 366 7.18 8.70 -9.17
C GLN A 366 6.09 9.09 -8.15
N ILE A 367 5.33 8.13 -7.63
CA ILE A 367 4.34 8.35 -6.57
C ILE A 367 4.99 8.99 -5.35
N GLN A 368 6.12 8.44 -4.89
CA GLN A 368 6.85 8.99 -3.73
C GLN A 368 7.32 10.43 -3.96
N HIS A 369 7.84 10.74 -5.14
CA HIS A 369 8.22 12.12 -5.50
C HIS A 369 7.02 13.07 -5.53
N LEU A 370 5.88 12.61 -6.07
CA LEU A 370 4.66 13.42 -6.11
C LEU A 370 4.08 13.65 -4.71
N GLN A 371 4.10 12.63 -3.85
CA GLN A 371 3.69 12.77 -2.44
C GLN A 371 4.57 13.78 -1.71
N PHE A 372 5.89 13.66 -1.85
CA PHE A 372 6.83 14.61 -1.28
C PHE A 372 6.60 16.05 -1.80
N LEU A 373 6.41 16.22 -3.11
CA LEU A 373 6.15 17.51 -3.74
C LEU A 373 4.84 18.13 -3.21
N ARG A 374 3.76 17.34 -3.15
CA ARG A 374 2.48 17.78 -2.60
C ARG A 374 2.61 18.22 -1.13
N ASP A 375 3.26 17.42 -0.32
CA ASP A 375 3.40 17.67 1.13
C ASP A 375 4.30 18.88 1.40
N TRP A 376 5.26 19.16 0.52
CA TRP A 376 6.09 20.35 0.53
C TRP A 376 5.33 21.59 0.05
N LEU A 377 4.56 21.48 -1.05
CA LEU A 377 3.79 22.61 -1.62
C LEU A 377 2.60 23.01 -0.74
N LEU A 378 1.95 22.07 -0.11
CA LEU A 378 0.72 22.27 0.65
C LEU A 378 0.84 23.42 1.68
N PRO A 379 1.77 23.42 2.64
CA PRO A 379 1.89 24.51 3.59
C PRO A 379 2.28 25.84 2.92
N MET A 380 3.12 25.80 1.88
CA MET A 380 3.58 27.03 1.21
C MET A 380 2.46 27.73 0.45
N LEU A 381 1.60 26.96 -0.23
CA LEU A 381 0.43 27.49 -0.93
C LEU A 381 -0.63 28.00 0.06
N MET A 382 -0.87 27.25 1.15
CA MET A 382 -1.87 27.64 2.16
C MET A 382 -1.44 28.86 2.99
N ASN A 383 -0.14 29.07 3.21
CA ASN A 383 0.38 30.23 3.92
C ASN A 383 0.66 31.43 3.00
N GLY A 384 0.57 31.26 1.68
CA GLY A 384 0.86 32.31 0.70
C GLY A 384 2.35 32.61 0.52
N GLN A 385 3.23 31.68 0.91
CA GLN A 385 4.68 31.79 0.64
C GLN A 385 5.00 31.59 -0.84
N ILE A 386 4.14 30.85 -1.54
CA ILE A 386 4.15 30.72 -3.00
C ILE A 386 2.83 31.27 -3.53
N SER A 387 2.91 32.20 -4.49
CA SER A 387 1.75 32.73 -5.21
C SER A 387 1.45 31.85 -6.43
N VAL A 388 0.17 31.76 -6.77
CA VAL A 388 -0.30 31.16 -8.03
C VAL A 388 -0.76 32.27 -8.95
N GLU A 389 -0.11 32.40 -10.09
CA GLU A 389 -0.46 33.35 -11.15
C GLU A 389 -1.54 32.80 -12.09
#